data_4392f696af615ea84bb0e6e7f3d9f197
#
_entry.id   4392f696af615ea84bb0e6e7f3d9f197
#
_cell.length_a   1.000
_cell.length_b   1.000
_cell.length_c   1.000
_cell.angle_alpha   90.00
_cell.angle_beta   90.00
_cell.angle_gamma   90.00
#
_symmetry.space_group_name_H-M   'P 1'
#
loop_
_entity.id
_entity.type
_entity.pdbx_description
1 polymer ?
#
loop_
_entity_poly.entity_id
_entity_poly.type
_entity_poly.pdbx_seq_one_letter_code
_entity_poly.pdbx_strand_id
1 'polypeptide(L)'
;TFSFWAVDQAGNTGEEAQIVLMKDSTCPVITGRLDTKGRRVGDFYSDSCQVSIFVQDENFDFSYRPSVQTENEDGYSFSGWRRNGDKAEGVMTFDGEGTYQLTFSCRDLAGNEAETLVVPEFTIDRTAPEVSVKFNESDSHHETYYNQVRKALITVNEQWFRPEDGRITVVSGGEEKKVTEIDWVKTDQGYQSEILFERDGMNALTIEWSDPAGNQAKRYQSGAFVLDTVKPELSIKGVEAYSSNNGKVEPVIDIYDVNLDEGEVTVALDELTGKKVEMPEVERQETDTHHLQLAMGDFGSGMDGIYRLSVHAVDLAGNDDEAELFFTVNRNGSYYAFDQKTEAMVQKVFISSPEKVVIYENNMDWLTDSSVILSCNGSLRELKPEKDYTIEAVGNETSRKQYTYTIDEKCFSREGTYSLYLDSKDRASNYSSAEQQAQTIGFIVDRTAPRISIINLEEQQYYHGTSHNFQVTVDDNTQLSCVKYYLDGRLEEQFSKDEIEEAERLLELQTGASDEYQTIRIVAEDKAGNTADSGEWHVLVNTSDRTRKFKKHTEQSRTQWRQNSAEPEKQQDNDRQAAGLIAGIVCVILVGGVVWYRHEQKKKVSIRRLPDTDDRK
;
A
#
# COMPACT_ATOMS: atom_id res chain seq x y z
N THR A 1 101.78 -65.52 -6.62
CA THR A 1 102.28 -65.61 -5.27
C THR A 1 103.82 -65.38 -5.31
N PHE A 2 104.35 -64.54 -4.52
CA PHE A 2 105.78 -64.33 -4.34
C PHE A 2 106.13 -64.87 -2.97
N SER A 3 107.23 -65.75 -2.95
CA SER A 3 107.72 -66.30 -1.72
C SER A 3 109.04 -65.63 -1.36
N PHE A 4 109.27 -65.29 -0.11
CA PHE A 4 110.43 -64.64 0.44
C PHE A 4 110.93 -65.43 1.67
N TRP A 5 112.16 -65.71 1.70
CA TRP A 5 112.79 -66.26 2.89
C TRP A 5 114.13 -65.57 3.09
N ALA A 6 114.52 -65.42 4.28
CA ALA A 6 115.88 -64.93 4.63
C ALA A 6 116.82 -66.09 4.82
N VAL A 7 118.01 -65.94 4.30
CA VAL A 7 119.08 -66.87 4.54
C VAL A 7 120.30 -66.14 5.27
N ASP A 8 120.68 -66.66 6.38
CA ASP A 8 121.74 -66.05 7.13
C ASP A 8 123.16 -66.44 6.51
N GLN A 9 124.26 -65.84 6.94
CA GLN A 9 125.57 -66.12 6.40
C GLN A 9 126.12 -67.54 6.70
N ALA A 10 125.46 -68.28 7.58
CA ALA A 10 125.77 -69.67 7.91
C ALA A 10 124.89 -70.66 7.07
N GLY A 11 124.08 -70.15 6.21
CA GLY A 11 123.26 -70.94 5.32
C GLY A 11 121.79 -71.37 5.89
N ASN A 12 121.48 -70.93 7.09
CA ASN A 12 120.17 -71.26 7.67
C ASN A 12 119.14 -70.45 7.01
N THR A 13 118.03 -71.09 6.58
CA THR A 13 116.89 -70.47 5.98
C THR A 13 115.84 -70.19 7.04
N GLY A 14 115.33 -68.96 7.07
CA GLY A 14 114.15 -68.58 7.88
C GLY A 14 112.87 -69.16 7.30
N GLU A 15 111.73 -68.91 8.01
CA GLU A 15 110.43 -69.29 7.53
C GLU A 15 110.05 -68.55 6.21
N GLU A 16 109.44 -69.22 5.29
CA GLU A 16 108.97 -68.65 4.02
C GLU A 16 107.77 -67.75 4.27
N ALA A 17 107.90 -66.48 3.93
CA ALA A 17 106.75 -65.55 3.86
C ALA A 17 106.26 -65.46 2.44
N GLN A 18 104.95 -65.60 2.28
CA GLN A 18 104.31 -65.51 0.97
C GLN A 18 103.43 -64.29 0.86
N ILE A 19 103.59 -63.57 -0.21
CA ILE A 19 102.72 -62.49 -0.61
C ILE A 19 101.95 -62.91 -1.88
N VAL A 20 100.66 -62.95 -1.83
CA VAL A 20 99.79 -63.19 -3.00
C VAL A 20 99.39 -61.81 -3.55
N LEU A 21 99.87 -61.51 -4.73
CA LEU A 21 99.44 -60.35 -5.46
C LEU A 21 98.30 -60.81 -6.38
N MET A 22 97.18 -60.24 -6.18
CA MET A 22 96.04 -60.41 -7.12
C MET A 22 96.03 -59.18 -8.03
N LYS A 23 95.84 -59.36 -9.31
CA LYS A 23 95.62 -58.31 -10.30
C LYS A 23 94.18 -58.38 -10.73
N ASP A 24 93.48 -57.30 -10.50
CA ASP A 24 92.11 -57.11 -10.99
C ASP A 24 92.04 -55.86 -11.85
N SER A 25 91.46 -55.93 -13.02
CA SER A 25 91.25 -54.83 -13.98
C SER A 25 89.84 -54.80 -14.49
N THR A 26 88.91 -55.47 -13.83
CA THR A 26 87.51 -55.54 -14.17
C THR A 26 86.71 -54.51 -13.32
N CYS A 27 85.95 -53.67 -13.96
CA CYS A 27 85.15 -52.73 -13.22
C CYS A 27 83.85 -53.40 -12.71
N PRO A 28 83.43 -53.09 -11.48
CA PRO A 28 82.10 -53.57 -11.02
C PRO A 28 80.97 -53.12 -11.94
N VAL A 29 79.96 -54.01 -12.16
CA VAL A 29 78.78 -53.69 -12.93
C VAL A 29 77.60 -53.52 -11.98
N ILE A 30 77.08 -52.31 -11.96
CA ILE A 30 75.90 -51.94 -11.12
C ILE A 30 74.62 -52.03 -11.94
N THR A 31 73.58 -52.69 -11.41
CA THR A 31 72.24 -52.67 -11.94
C THR A 31 71.24 -52.39 -10.81
N GLY A 32 70.15 -51.63 -11.12
CA GLY A 32 69.13 -51.28 -10.15
C GLY A 32 67.78 -51.62 -10.69
N ARG A 33 66.86 -52.02 -9.79
CA ARG A 33 65.45 -52.21 -10.11
C ARG A 33 64.59 -51.59 -9.03
N LEU A 34 63.70 -50.64 -9.45
CA LEU A 34 62.69 -50.02 -8.60
C LEU A 34 61.37 -50.83 -8.66
N ASP A 35 60.93 -51.24 -7.50
CA ASP A 35 59.64 -52.01 -7.32
C ASP A 35 58.75 -51.30 -6.28
N THR A 36 57.46 -51.44 -6.46
CA THR A 36 56.44 -50.93 -5.52
C THR A 36 55.27 -51.91 -5.39
N LYS A 37 54.60 -51.93 -4.26
CA LYS A 37 53.36 -52.66 -4.04
C LYS A 37 52.14 -51.81 -4.37
N GLY A 38 52.32 -50.48 -4.39
CA GLY A 38 51.27 -49.54 -4.67
C GLY A 38 51.06 -49.23 -6.15
N ARG A 39 50.17 -48.29 -6.41
CA ARG A 39 49.90 -47.79 -7.76
C ARG A 39 51.03 -46.85 -8.18
N ARG A 40 51.39 -46.86 -9.42
CA ARG A 40 52.32 -45.95 -10.05
C ARG A 40 51.61 -45.10 -11.10
N VAL A 41 51.78 -43.78 -11.01
CA VAL A 41 51.28 -42.83 -12.03
C VAL A 41 52.44 -41.86 -12.35
N GLY A 42 53.07 -42.04 -13.52
CA GLY A 42 54.30 -41.30 -13.84
C GLY A 42 55.42 -41.63 -12.87
N ASP A 43 55.87 -40.59 -12.17
CA ASP A 43 56.94 -40.69 -11.16
C ASP A 43 56.39 -40.72 -9.73
N PHE A 44 55.06 -40.76 -9.54
CA PHE A 44 54.39 -40.84 -8.26
C PHE A 44 53.97 -42.28 -7.91
N TYR A 45 54.12 -42.62 -6.64
CA TYR A 45 53.83 -43.93 -6.07
C TYR A 45 52.92 -43.81 -4.84
N SER A 46 51.85 -44.56 -4.81
CA SER A 46 50.87 -44.52 -3.71
C SER A 46 51.23 -45.44 -2.53
N ASP A 47 52.38 -46.09 -2.54
CA ASP A 47 52.86 -46.93 -1.44
C ASP A 47 54.41 -46.93 -1.44
N SER A 48 55.01 -47.54 -0.43
CA SER A 48 56.43 -47.72 -0.29
C SER A 48 57.09 -48.28 -1.54
N CYS A 49 58.32 -47.83 -1.81
CA CYS A 49 59.15 -48.29 -2.93
C CYS A 49 60.41 -49.02 -2.43
N GLN A 50 60.89 -49.98 -3.21
CA GLN A 50 62.13 -50.64 -2.97
C GLN A 50 63.02 -50.57 -4.21
N VAL A 51 64.23 -50.19 -4.03
CA VAL A 51 65.26 -50.26 -5.08
C VAL A 51 66.26 -51.37 -4.72
N SER A 52 66.19 -52.48 -5.46
CA SER A 52 67.18 -53.53 -5.37
C SER A 52 68.41 -53.14 -6.22
N ILE A 53 69.57 -53.05 -5.59
CA ILE A 53 70.82 -52.72 -6.24
C ILE A 53 71.65 -53.97 -6.28
N PHE A 54 72.12 -54.35 -7.46
CA PHE A 54 72.99 -55.50 -7.67
C PHE A 54 74.33 -55.03 -8.19
N VAL A 55 75.42 -55.49 -7.53
CA VAL A 55 76.76 -55.25 -7.98
C VAL A 55 77.35 -56.60 -8.33
N GLN A 56 77.80 -56.79 -9.56
CA GLN A 56 78.45 -57.96 -10.02
C GLN A 56 79.92 -57.72 -10.09
N ASP A 57 80.70 -58.26 -9.06
CA ASP A 57 82.13 -58.16 -8.92
C ASP A 57 82.62 -59.05 -7.77
N GLU A 58 83.72 -59.81 -8.02
CA GLU A 58 84.30 -60.69 -7.00
C GLU A 58 84.95 -59.95 -5.87
N ASN A 59 85.50 -58.74 -6.14
CA ASN A 59 86.26 -57.92 -5.22
C ASN A 59 85.57 -56.66 -4.79
N PHE A 60 84.24 -56.62 -4.87
CA PHE A 60 83.41 -55.46 -4.49
C PHE A 60 83.69 -55.01 -3.03
N ASP A 61 83.89 -53.69 -2.86
CA ASP A 61 84.10 -53.11 -1.54
C ASP A 61 82.72 -52.81 -0.88
N PHE A 62 82.36 -53.60 0.11
CA PHE A 62 81.11 -53.52 0.86
C PHE A 62 81.01 -52.25 1.76
N SER A 63 82.03 -51.40 1.79
CA SER A 63 81.94 -50.12 2.54
C SER A 63 81.10 -49.06 1.83
N TYR A 64 81.00 -49.17 0.51
CA TYR A 64 80.21 -48.20 -0.25
C TYR A 64 78.73 -48.25 0.14
N ARG A 65 78.08 -47.13 0.10
CA ARG A 65 76.65 -46.94 0.40
C ARG A 65 76.01 -46.13 -0.72
N PRO A 66 74.71 -46.43 -1.07
CA PRO A 66 73.98 -45.58 -1.95
C PRO A 66 73.74 -44.19 -1.33
N SER A 67 73.74 -43.16 -2.15
CA SER A 67 73.41 -41.79 -1.78
C SER A 67 71.99 -41.47 -2.21
N VAL A 68 71.21 -40.90 -1.29
CA VAL A 68 69.86 -40.47 -1.53
C VAL A 68 69.77 -38.95 -1.37
N GLN A 69 69.22 -38.27 -2.36
CA GLN A 69 68.86 -36.87 -2.29
C GLN A 69 67.36 -36.77 -1.99
N THR A 70 67.02 -36.15 -0.89
CA THR A 70 65.64 -35.99 -0.41
C THR A 70 65.60 -34.93 0.67
N GLU A 71 64.40 -34.34 0.91
CA GLU A 71 64.10 -33.50 2.08
C GLU A 71 63.70 -34.34 3.30
N ASN A 72 63.31 -35.63 3.11
CA ASN A 72 62.91 -36.55 4.17
C ASN A 72 64.01 -37.57 4.48
N GLU A 73 64.94 -37.19 5.29
CA GLU A 73 66.14 -38.04 5.63
C GLU A 73 65.77 -39.31 6.39
N ASP A 74 64.70 -39.31 7.13
CA ASP A 74 64.21 -40.47 7.90
C ASP A 74 63.29 -41.39 7.05
N GLY A 75 62.97 -40.98 5.82
CA GLY A 75 61.97 -41.66 4.94
C GLY A 75 62.52 -42.87 4.20
N TYR A 76 63.77 -43.25 4.38
CA TYR A 76 64.38 -44.40 3.70
C TYR A 76 65.33 -45.18 4.58
N SER A 77 65.62 -46.42 4.22
CA SER A 77 66.58 -47.28 4.90
C SER A 77 67.35 -48.17 3.90
N PHE A 78 68.52 -48.52 4.28
CA PHE A 78 69.39 -49.46 3.52
C PHE A 78 69.58 -50.76 4.29
N SER A 79 69.29 -51.92 3.65
CA SER A 79 69.37 -53.24 4.26
C SER A 79 70.86 -53.67 4.56
N GLY A 80 71.85 -52.94 4.04
CA GLY A 80 73.20 -53.37 3.92
C GLY A 80 73.40 -54.34 2.75
N TRP A 81 74.67 -54.64 2.45
CA TRP A 81 75.01 -55.55 1.36
C TRP A 81 74.89 -57.01 1.79
N ARG A 82 74.30 -57.87 0.90
CA ARG A 82 74.30 -59.32 1.05
C ARG A 82 75.03 -59.94 -0.15
N ARG A 83 76.11 -60.76 0.15
CA ARG A 83 76.88 -61.41 -0.89
C ARG A 83 76.21 -62.73 -1.34
N ASN A 84 76.20 -62.95 -2.63
CA ASN A 84 75.75 -64.21 -3.24
C ASN A 84 76.67 -64.54 -4.43
N GLY A 85 77.77 -65.29 -4.14
CA GLY A 85 78.80 -65.57 -5.12
C GLY A 85 79.57 -64.34 -5.53
N ASP A 86 79.67 -64.06 -6.81
CA ASP A 86 80.28 -62.88 -7.44
C ASP A 86 79.32 -61.64 -7.47
N LYS A 87 78.11 -61.76 -6.85
CA LYS A 87 77.17 -60.69 -6.77
C LYS A 87 76.96 -60.22 -5.35
N ALA A 88 76.77 -58.90 -5.20
CA ALA A 88 76.28 -58.29 -3.99
C ALA A 88 74.90 -57.71 -4.27
N GLU A 89 73.97 -57.88 -3.33
CA GLU A 89 72.61 -57.30 -3.38
C GLU A 89 72.44 -56.44 -2.16
N GLY A 90 71.97 -55.22 -2.39
CA GLY A 90 71.51 -54.29 -1.36
C GLY A 90 70.12 -53.79 -1.71
N VAL A 91 69.24 -53.61 -0.71
CA VAL A 91 67.91 -53.07 -0.90
C VAL A 91 67.77 -51.75 -0.16
N MET A 92 67.44 -50.75 -0.93
CA MET A 92 66.99 -49.47 -0.39
C MET A 92 65.49 -49.56 -0.28
N THR A 93 64.93 -49.29 0.90
CA THR A 93 63.50 -49.21 1.14
C THR A 93 63.12 -47.77 1.44
N PHE A 94 62.10 -47.24 0.75
CA PHE A 94 61.60 -45.91 0.89
C PHE A 94 60.15 -46.03 1.44
N ASP A 95 59.99 -45.68 2.73
CA ASP A 95 58.69 -45.83 3.46
C ASP A 95 58.10 -44.49 3.82
N GLY A 96 58.85 -43.40 3.80
CA GLY A 96 58.39 -42.05 4.05
C GLY A 96 57.80 -41.42 2.82
N GLU A 97 56.83 -40.51 3.01
CA GLU A 97 56.35 -39.64 1.95
C GLU A 97 57.40 -38.59 1.62
N GLY A 98 57.54 -38.27 0.35
CA GLY A 98 58.55 -37.31 -0.11
C GLY A 98 59.12 -37.66 -1.49
N THR A 99 59.95 -36.77 -2.00
CA THR A 99 60.61 -36.92 -3.29
C THR A 99 62.07 -37.43 -3.04
N TYR A 100 62.47 -38.43 -3.80
CA TYR A 100 63.73 -39.14 -3.67
C TYR A 100 64.46 -39.24 -5.01
N GLN A 101 65.72 -39.02 -4.99
CA GLN A 101 66.64 -39.36 -6.09
C GLN A 101 67.79 -40.24 -5.54
N LEU A 102 68.01 -41.43 -6.11
CA LEU A 102 69.04 -42.34 -5.67
C LEU A 102 70.20 -42.36 -6.66
N THR A 103 71.38 -42.23 -6.17
CA THR A 103 72.60 -42.44 -6.91
C THR A 103 73.51 -43.46 -6.18
N PHE A 104 74.12 -44.36 -6.97
CA PHE A 104 75.15 -45.28 -6.39
C PHE A 104 76.33 -45.42 -7.30
N SER A 105 77.47 -45.17 -6.75
CA SER A 105 78.78 -45.45 -7.39
C SER A 105 79.66 -46.21 -6.42
N CYS A 106 80.51 -47.06 -6.93
CA CYS A 106 81.45 -47.87 -6.12
C CYS A 106 82.72 -48.11 -6.87
N ARG A 107 83.68 -48.60 -6.11
CA ARG A 107 84.97 -49.21 -6.61
C ARG A 107 85.11 -50.60 -6.02
N ASP A 108 85.86 -51.43 -6.72
CA ASP A 108 86.29 -52.69 -6.15
C ASP A 108 87.50 -52.45 -5.24
N LEU A 109 88.02 -53.54 -4.59
CA LEU A 109 89.15 -53.47 -3.74
C LEU A 109 90.46 -53.21 -4.50
N ALA A 110 90.48 -53.38 -5.82
CA ALA A 110 91.63 -53.04 -6.68
C ALA A 110 91.55 -51.60 -7.18
N GLY A 111 90.46 -50.84 -6.95
CA GLY A 111 90.29 -49.45 -7.30
C GLY A 111 89.62 -49.20 -8.64
N ASN A 112 89.10 -50.25 -9.35
CA ASN A 112 88.41 -50.05 -10.58
C ASN A 112 87.01 -49.48 -10.29
N GLU A 113 86.62 -48.41 -11.02
CA GLU A 113 85.34 -47.67 -10.83
C GLU A 113 84.23 -48.24 -11.64
N ALA A 114 83.08 -48.39 -11.00
CA ALA A 114 81.82 -48.72 -11.67
C ALA A 114 81.20 -47.50 -12.34
N GLU A 115 80.44 -47.74 -13.40
CA GLU A 115 79.51 -46.74 -13.93
C GLU A 115 78.41 -46.41 -12.88
N THR A 116 78.20 -45.14 -12.64
CA THR A 116 77.25 -44.69 -11.62
C THR A 116 75.81 -45.08 -12.00
N LEU A 117 75.15 -45.82 -11.12
CA LEU A 117 73.69 -46.04 -11.21
C LEU A 117 72.94 -44.74 -10.76
N VAL A 118 72.07 -44.22 -11.61
CA VAL A 118 71.16 -43.16 -11.28
C VAL A 118 69.70 -43.70 -11.42
N VAL A 119 68.97 -43.73 -10.31
CA VAL A 119 67.52 -43.94 -10.34
C VAL A 119 66.86 -42.56 -10.49
N PRO A 120 66.08 -42.35 -11.55
CA PRO A 120 65.35 -41.05 -11.72
C PRO A 120 64.56 -40.65 -10.49
N GLU A 121 64.37 -39.36 -10.32
CA GLU A 121 63.56 -38.84 -9.24
C GLU A 121 62.14 -39.46 -9.24
N PHE A 122 61.65 -39.80 -8.05
CA PHE A 122 60.34 -40.34 -7.81
C PHE A 122 59.76 -39.82 -6.49
N THR A 123 58.44 -39.74 -6.41
CA THR A 123 57.72 -39.25 -5.24
C THR A 123 56.83 -40.33 -4.65
N ILE A 124 56.88 -40.50 -3.36
CA ILE A 124 55.96 -41.34 -2.60
C ILE A 124 54.92 -40.44 -1.92
N ASP A 125 53.66 -40.67 -2.22
CA ASP A 125 52.52 -39.97 -1.66
C ASP A 125 51.36 -40.96 -1.39
N ARG A 126 51.01 -41.10 -0.12
CA ARG A 126 49.97 -42.03 0.36
C ARG A 126 48.81 -41.32 0.98
N THR A 127 48.92 -40.00 1.08
CA THR A 127 47.92 -39.15 1.71
C THR A 127 46.94 -38.65 0.65
N ALA A 128 45.66 -38.98 0.82
CA ALA A 128 44.63 -38.48 -0.09
C ALA A 128 44.34 -36.98 0.14
N PRO A 129 44.06 -36.23 -0.91
CA PRO A 129 43.70 -34.84 -0.79
C PRO A 129 42.46 -34.64 0.11
N GLU A 130 42.48 -33.59 0.93
CA GLU A 130 41.33 -33.19 1.72
C GLU A 130 40.61 -32.03 1.03
N VAL A 131 39.36 -32.29 0.59
CA VAL A 131 38.50 -31.29 -0.05
C VAL A 131 37.40 -30.84 0.91
N SER A 132 37.34 -29.53 1.13
CA SER A 132 36.30 -28.90 1.92
C SER A 132 35.66 -27.75 1.13
N VAL A 133 34.35 -27.49 1.38
CA VAL A 133 33.60 -26.39 0.76
C VAL A 133 32.84 -25.66 1.84
N LYS A 134 32.97 -24.35 1.83
CA LYS A 134 32.18 -23.46 2.66
C LYS A 134 31.37 -22.51 1.78
N PHE A 135 30.06 -22.53 1.93
CA PHE A 135 29.20 -21.50 1.33
C PHE A 135 29.20 -20.21 2.17
N ASN A 136 29.02 -19.06 1.52
CA ASN A 136 28.76 -17.81 2.23
C ASN A 136 27.51 -17.94 3.12
N GLU A 137 27.49 -17.17 4.19
CA GLU A 137 26.30 -17.05 5.03
C GLU A 137 25.22 -16.31 4.20
N SER A 138 24.12 -16.96 3.92
CA SER A 138 22.90 -16.41 3.35
C SER A 138 21.74 -17.07 4.07
N ASP A 139 20.80 -16.25 4.57
CA ASP A 139 19.60 -16.78 5.16
C ASP A 139 18.74 -17.39 4.04
N SER A 140 18.31 -18.63 4.21
CA SER A 140 17.29 -19.24 3.38
C SER A 140 15.94 -18.94 4.00
N HIS A 141 14.95 -18.53 3.22
CA HIS A 141 13.58 -18.42 3.69
C HIS A 141 12.98 -19.82 3.93
N HIS A 142 13.18 -20.72 2.97
CA HIS A 142 13.00 -22.16 3.10
C HIS A 142 14.34 -22.89 2.99
N GLU A 143 14.46 -24.06 3.58
CA GLU A 143 15.72 -24.81 3.76
C GLU A 143 16.64 -24.88 2.54
N THR A 144 16.12 -24.85 1.33
CA THR A 144 16.88 -25.00 0.08
C THR A 144 16.71 -23.85 -0.91
N TYR A 145 15.94 -22.81 -0.56
CA TYR A 145 15.67 -21.65 -1.40
C TYR A 145 16.42 -20.41 -0.91
N TYR A 146 17.02 -19.67 -1.83
CA TYR A 146 17.85 -18.51 -1.55
C TYR A 146 17.55 -17.39 -2.55
N ASN A 147 17.42 -16.18 -2.08
CA ASN A 147 17.22 -14.99 -2.92
C ASN A 147 18.49 -14.17 -3.18
N GLN A 148 19.64 -14.66 -2.76
CA GLN A 148 20.92 -13.98 -2.95
C GLN A 148 21.94 -14.92 -3.59
N VAL A 149 22.81 -14.34 -4.41
CA VAL A 149 23.95 -15.04 -5.02
C VAL A 149 24.71 -15.85 -3.97
N ARG A 150 24.87 -17.15 -4.22
CA ARG A 150 25.65 -18.03 -3.36
C ARG A 150 27.05 -18.21 -3.88
N LYS A 151 28.01 -18.16 -2.96
CA LYS A 151 29.41 -18.36 -3.22
C LYS A 151 29.93 -19.58 -2.47
N ALA A 152 30.53 -20.52 -3.19
CA ALA A 152 31.20 -21.67 -2.63
C ALA A 152 32.71 -21.42 -2.63
N LEU A 153 33.31 -21.35 -1.45
CA LEU A 153 34.77 -21.35 -1.25
C LEU A 153 35.22 -22.80 -1.15
N ILE A 154 35.95 -23.27 -2.15
CA ILE A 154 36.55 -24.59 -2.20
C ILE A 154 37.94 -24.49 -1.62
N THR A 155 38.30 -25.40 -0.72
CA THR A 155 39.66 -25.54 -0.19
C THR A 155 40.15 -26.96 -0.41
N VAL A 156 41.30 -27.10 -1.05
CA VAL A 156 42.00 -28.38 -1.26
C VAL A 156 43.32 -28.33 -0.50
N ASN A 157 43.42 -29.19 0.49
CA ASN A 157 44.67 -29.37 1.22
C ASN A 157 45.40 -30.57 0.62
N GLU A 158 46.44 -30.27 -0.15
CA GLU A 158 47.23 -31.22 -0.91
C GLU A 158 48.66 -30.68 -1.11
N GLN A 159 49.67 -31.52 -0.81
CA GLN A 159 51.09 -31.12 -0.91
C GLN A 159 51.53 -31.01 -2.37
N TRP A 160 51.15 -31.96 -3.21
CA TRP A 160 51.46 -32.03 -4.65
C TRP A 160 50.27 -31.62 -5.51
N PHE A 161 49.62 -30.51 -5.12
CA PHE A 161 48.44 -29.99 -5.77
C PHE A 161 48.66 -29.66 -7.24
N ARG A 162 47.75 -30.13 -8.09
CA ARG A 162 47.62 -29.78 -9.50
C ARG A 162 46.18 -29.47 -9.84
N PRO A 163 45.87 -28.32 -10.45
CA PRO A 163 44.48 -27.95 -10.83
C PRO A 163 43.77 -28.98 -11.70
N GLU A 164 44.51 -29.64 -12.61
CA GLU A 164 44.01 -30.64 -13.55
C GLU A 164 43.61 -31.97 -12.89
N ASP A 165 44.03 -32.25 -11.68
CA ASP A 165 43.74 -33.48 -10.94
C ASP A 165 42.27 -33.43 -10.35
N GLY A 166 41.66 -32.26 -10.35
CA GLY A 166 40.30 -32.03 -9.91
C GLY A 166 39.27 -32.10 -11.03
N ARG A 167 38.13 -32.71 -10.72
CA ARG A 167 36.91 -32.61 -11.54
C ARG A 167 35.83 -31.91 -10.77
N ILE A 168 35.53 -30.67 -11.16
CA ILE A 168 34.47 -29.84 -10.58
C ILE A 168 33.32 -29.79 -11.54
N THR A 169 32.15 -30.18 -11.07
CA THR A 169 30.89 -30.15 -11.83
C THR A 169 29.88 -29.29 -11.09
N VAL A 170 29.30 -28.32 -11.77
CA VAL A 170 28.22 -27.47 -11.25
C VAL A 170 26.95 -27.72 -12.02
N VAL A 171 25.82 -27.73 -11.30
CA VAL A 171 24.50 -27.49 -11.88
C VAL A 171 24.21 -26.02 -11.64
N SER A 172 23.85 -25.27 -12.66
CA SER A 172 23.55 -23.83 -12.56
C SER A 172 22.33 -23.50 -13.42
N GLY A 173 21.24 -23.07 -12.77
CA GLY A 173 19.96 -22.85 -13.43
C GLY A 173 19.38 -24.14 -14.06
N GLY A 174 19.61 -25.30 -13.43
CA GLY A 174 19.17 -26.60 -13.91
C GLY A 174 20.07 -27.27 -14.97
N GLU A 175 21.11 -26.57 -15.46
CA GLU A 175 22.05 -27.10 -16.47
C GLU A 175 23.34 -27.60 -15.83
N GLU A 176 23.72 -28.86 -16.13
CA GLU A 176 24.99 -29.42 -15.65
C GLU A 176 26.15 -28.95 -16.53
N LYS A 177 27.21 -28.45 -15.90
CA LYS A 177 28.41 -27.94 -16.57
C LYS A 177 29.67 -28.35 -15.82
N LYS A 178 30.67 -28.85 -16.55
CA LYS A 178 32.01 -29.05 -16.01
C LYS A 178 32.75 -27.71 -15.97
N VAL A 179 33.34 -27.38 -14.82
CA VAL A 179 34.22 -26.21 -14.67
C VAL A 179 35.61 -26.61 -15.18
N THR A 180 36.10 -25.91 -16.21
CA THR A 180 37.41 -26.20 -16.84
C THR A 180 38.46 -25.17 -16.56
N GLU A 181 38.07 -23.95 -16.22
CA GLU A 181 38.97 -22.85 -15.89
C GLU A 181 38.55 -22.29 -14.53
N ILE A 182 39.47 -22.37 -13.59
CA ILE A 182 39.26 -21.91 -12.23
C ILE A 182 40.61 -21.45 -11.66
N ASP A 183 40.65 -20.27 -11.08
CA ASP A 183 41.85 -19.71 -10.47
C ASP A 183 42.01 -20.22 -9.05
N TRP A 184 43.21 -20.73 -8.75
CA TRP A 184 43.57 -21.23 -7.43
C TRP A 184 44.58 -20.31 -6.74
N VAL A 185 44.31 -20.01 -5.48
CA VAL A 185 45.22 -19.21 -4.63
C VAL A 185 45.71 -20.08 -3.49
N LYS A 186 47.06 -20.14 -3.32
CA LYS A 186 47.67 -20.84 -2.20
C LYS A 186 47.51 -20.01 -0.91
N THR A 187 47.01 -20.64 0.13
CA THR A 187 46.83 -20.05 1.47
C THR A 187 47.46 -20.94 2.53
N ASP A 188 47.46 -20.52 3.78
CA ASP A 188 47.90 -21.35 4.91
C ASP A 188 47.03 -22.59 5.15
N GLN A 189 45.83 -22.63 4.59
CA GLN A 189 44.87 -23.75 4.72
C GLN A 189 44.89 -24.70 3.51
N GLY A 190 45.69 -24.42 2.51
CA GLY A 190 45.70 -25.14 1.25
C GLY A 190 45.41 -24.25 0.05
N TYR A 191 45.04 -24.85 -1.05
CA TYR A 191 44.68 -24.13 -2.28
C TYR A 191 43.18 -23.79 -2.28
N GLN A 192 42.86 -22.56 -2.52
CA GLN A 192 41.48 -22.05 -2.48
C GLN A 192 41.04 -21.51 -3.81
N SER A 193 39.77 -21.73 -4.12
CA SER A 193 39.08 -21.15 -5.26
C SER A 193 37.60 -20.89 -4.93
N GLU A 194 36.97 -20.00 -5.70
CA GLU A 194 35.57 -19.61 -5.51
C GLU A 194 34.73 -19.96 -6.72
N ILE A 195 33.49 -20.43 -6.46
CA ILE A 195 32.46 -20.62 -7.47
C ILE A 195 31.26 -19.80 -7.08
N LEU A 196 30.76 -18.97 -8.03
CA LEU A 196 29.55 -18.17 -7.88
C LEU A 196 28.37 -18.87 -8.55
N PHE A 197 27.22 -18.87 -7.83
CA PHE A 197 25.95 -19.31 -8.33
C PHE A 197 25.05 -18.07 -8.45
N GLU A 198 24.87 -17.59 -9.69
CA GLU A 198 24.18 -16.33 -10.03
C GLU A 198 22.93 -16.57 -10.90
N ARG A 199 22.69 -17.80 -11.34
CA ARG A 199 21.56 -18.12 -12.20
C ARG A 199 20.41 -18.72 -11.39
N ASP A 200 19.24 -18.15 -11.57
CA ASP A 200 18.02 -18.66 -10.97
C ASP A 200 17.72 -20.08 -11.42
N GLY A 201 17.07 -20.84 -10.57
CA GLY A 201 16.76 -22.23 -10.74
C GLY A 201 17.62 -23.16 -9.88
N MET A 202 17.62 -24.45 -10.21
CA MET A 202 18.32 -25.47 -9.42
C MET A 202 19.83 -25.38 -9.59
N ASN A 203 20.55 -25.38 -8.48
CA ASN A 203 22.01 -25.30 -8.40
C ASN A 203 22.55 -26.42 -7.52
N ALA A 204 23.74 -26.92 -7.86
CA ALA A 204 24.48 -27.90 -7.07
C ALA A 204 25.97 -27.89 -7.42
N LEU A 205 26.81 -28.38 -6.51
CA LEU A 205 28.26 -28.51 -6.66
C LEU A 205 28.70 -29.94 -6.35
N THR A 206 29.47 -30.52 -7.25
CA THR A 206 30.12 -31.82 -7.05
C THR A 206 31.62 -31.67 -7.32
N ILE A 207 32.48 -32.20 -6.42
CA ILE A 207 33.92 -32.18 -6.55
C ILE A 207 34.46 -33.61 -6.36
N GLU A 208 35.24 -34.04 -7.33
CA GLU A 208 36.00 -35.26 -7.32
C GLU A 208 37.49 -34.87 -7.50
N TRP A 209 38.36 -35.38 -6.65
CA TRP A 209 39.80 -35.06 -6.69
C TRP A 209 40.63 -36.31 -6.51
N SER A 210 41.71 -36.45 -7.29
CA SER A 210 42.75 -37.47 -7.10
C SER A 210 44.08 -36.77 -7.20
N ASP A 211 45.02 -37.06 -6.29
CA ASP A 211 46.37 -36.54 -6.40
C ASP A 211 47.16 -37.21 -7.54
N PRO A 212 48.38 -36.75 -7.82
CA PRO A 212 49.25 -37.37 -8.83
C PRO A 212 49.61 -38.83 -8.55
N ALA A 213 49.61 -39.29 -7.30
CA ALA A 213 49.83 -40.69 -6.93
C ALA A 213 48.60 -41.59 -7.11
N GLY A 214 47.44 -40.97 -7.33
CA GLY A 214 46.14 -41.61 -7.52
C GLY A 214 45.38 -41.92 -6.25
N ASN A 215 45.76 -41.31 -5.11
CA ASN A 215 44.94 -41.33 -3.91
C ASN A 215 43.72 -40.42 -4.12
N GLN A 216 42.53 -40.90 -3.73
CA GLN A 216 41.26 -40.23 -4.02
C GLN A 216 40.74 -39.51 -2.80
N ALA A 217 40.42 -38.24 -2.95
CA ALA A 217 39.68 -37.47 -1.97
C ALA A 217 38.25 -38.03 -1.78
N LYS A 218 37.69 -37.81 -0.63
CA LYS A 218 36.26 -38.07 -0.43
C LYS A 218 35.44 -37.15 -1.35
N ARG A 219 34.63 -37.74 -2.21
CA ARG A 219 33.75 -36.97 -3.10
C ARG A 219 32.88 -36.01 -2.30
N TYR A 220 32.92 -34.72 -2.67
CA TYR A 220 32.07 -33.70 -2.12
C TYR A 220 30.84 -33.53 -3.00
N GLN A 221 29.66 -33.34 -2.35
CA GLN A 221 28.41 -33.00 -3.02
C GLN A 221 27.58 -32.07 -2.12
N SER A 222 27.23 -30.88 -2.62
CA SER A 222 26.58 -29.84 -1.83
C SER A 222 25.11 -30.13 -1.48
N GLY A 223 24.47 -31.09 -2.13
CA GLY A 223 23.03 -31.11 -2.23
C GLY A 223 22.52 -30.07 -3.24
N ALA A 224 21.30 -30.25 -3.69
CA ALA A 224 20.66 -29.29 -4.59
C ALA A 224 20.05 -28.12 -3.76
N PHE A 225 20.13 -26.92 -4.30
CA PHE A 225 19.47 -25.73 -3.79
C PHE A 225 18.91 -24.91 -4.94
N VAL A 226 17.90 -24.09 -4.68
CA VAL A 226 17.28 -23.18 -5.65
C VAL A 226 17.73 -21.77 -5.36
N LEU A 227 18.21 -21.07 -6.37
CA LEU A 227 18.40 -19.64 -6.38
C LEU A 227 17.20 -19.03 -7.10
N ASP A 228 16.54 -18.08 -6.47
CA ASP A 228 15.47 -17.28 -7.04
C ASP A 228 15.61 -15.83 -6.59
N THR A 229 15.92 -14.96 -7.52
CA THR A 229 16.11 -13.53 -7.27
C THR A 229 14.96 -12.68 -7.81
N VAL A 230 13.94 -13.33 -8.37
CA VAL A 230 12.78 -12.69 -8.97
C VAL A 230 11.68 -12.60 -7.92
N LYS A 231 11.06 -11.43 -7.82
CA LYS A 231 9.91 -11.21 -6.95
C LYS A 231 8.61 -11.68 -7.60
N PRO A 232 7.59 -12.06 -6.83
CA PRO A 232 6.24 -12.26 -7.34
C PRO A 232 5.74 -11.03 -8.11
N GLU A 233 5.08 -11.21 -9.24
CA GLU A 233 4.43 -10.16 -10.02
C GLU A 233 2.94 -10.11 -9.66
N LEU A 234 2.50 -8.95 -9.11
CA LEU A 234 1.15 -8.74 -8.62
C LEU A 234 0.36 -7.81 -9.56
N SER A 235 -0.90 -8.15 -9.85
CA SER A 235 -1.83 -7.26 -10.53
C SER A 235 -3.25 -7.39 -10.00
N ILE A 236 -3.95 -6.25 -9.86
CA ILE A 236 -5.35 -6.18 -9.45
C ILE A 236 -6.16 -5.72 -10.65
N LYS A 237 -7.19 -6.47 -11.03
CA LYS A 237 -8.11 -6.23 -12.15
C LYS A 237 -9.56 -6.19 -11.67
N GLY A 238 -10.50 -5.86 -12.55
CA GLY A 238 -11.94 -5.80 -12.23
C GLY A 238 -12.37 -4.51 -11.55
N VAL A 239 -11.42 -3.68 -11.08
CA VAL A 239 -11.63 -2.35 -10.55
C VAL A 239 -10.42 -1.49 -10.87
N GLU A 240 -10.61 -0.21 -11.18
CA GLU A 240 -9.52 0.71 -11.50
C GLU A 240 -9.13 1.55 -10.28
N ALA A 241 -7.87 1.95 -10.21
CA ALA A 241 -7.37 2.81 -9.14
C ALA A 241 -8.13 4.15 -9.10
N TYR A 242 -8.60 4.52 -7.90
CA TYR A 242 -9.40 5.71 -7.64
C TYR A 242 -10.71 5.80 -8.44
N SER A 243 -11.20 4.66 -8.94
CA SER A 243 -12.51 4.59 -9.60
C SER A 243 -13.65 4.75 -8.59
N SER A 244 -14.79 5.18 -9.11
CA SER A 244 -16.03 5.33 -8.35
C SER A 244 -17.11 4.50 -9.02
N ASN A 245 -17.67 3.56 -8.28
CA ASN A 245 -18.47 2.48 -8.83
C ASN A 245 -19.87 2.45 -8.19
N ASN A 246 -20.92 2.53 -9.01
CA ASN A 246 -22.30 2.35 -8.57
C ASN A 246 -22.91 0.99 -8.99
N GLY A 247 -22.14 0.18 -9.73
CA GLY A 247 -22.51 -1.13 -10.19
C GLY A 247 -21.86 -2.25 -9.39
N LYS A 248 -21.73 -3.40 -10.03
CA LYS A 248 -21.06 -4.58 -9.52
C LYS A 248 -19.53 -4.33 -9.46
N VAL A 249 -18.92 -4.71 -8.35
CA VAL A 249 -17.47 -4.60 -8.13
C VAL A 249 -16.95 -5.95 -7.69
N GLU A 250 -16.10 -6.56 -8.50
CA GLU A 250 -15.49 -7.88 -8.27
C GLU A 250 -14.01 -7.81 -8.63
N PRO A 251 -13.15 -7.41 -7.70
CA PRO A 251 -11.71 -7.40 -7.94
C PRO A 251 -11.17 -8.82 -8.18
N VAL A 252 -10.23 -8.93 -9.11
CA VAL A 252 -9.49 -10.16 -9.38
C VAL A 252 -8.01 -9.85 -9.24
N ILE A 253 -7.33 -10.63 -8.42
CA ILE A 253 -5.92 -10.50 -8.14
C ILE A 253 -5.20 -11.63 -8.86
N ASP A 254 -4.25 -11.31 -9.72
CA ASP A 254 -3.36 -12.25 -10.37
C ASP A 254 -1.96 -12.15 -9.78
N ILE A 255 -1.39 -13.29 -9.41
CA ILE A 255 -0.05 -13.42 -8.83
C ILE A 255 0.72 -14.41 -9.70
N TYR A 256 1.85 -13.98 -10.25
CA TYR A 256 2.73 -14.81 -11.07
C TYR A 256 4.08 -14.97 -10.40
N ASP A 257 4.45 -16.22 -10.12
CA ASP A 257 5.77 -16.57 -9.61
C ASP A 257 6.04 -18.08 -9.81
N VAL A 258 7.30 -18.43 -10.04
CA VAL A 258 7.75 -19.81 -10.25
C VAL A 258 7.79 -20.61 -8.95
N ASN A 259 8.09 -19.94 -7.85
CA ASN A 259 8.30 -20.53 -6.53
C ASN A 259 7.44 -19.86 -5.45
N LEU A 260 6.23 -19.43 -5.80
CA LEU A 260 5.31 -18.74 -4.87
C LEU A 260 5.09 -19.57 -3.60
N ASP A 261 5.25 -18.93 -2.44
CA ASP A 261 4.74 -19.49 -1.18
C ASP A 261 3.27 -19.11 -1.00
N GLU A 262 2.40 -19.99 -1.43
CA GLU A 262 0.97 -19.75 -1.35
C GLU A 262 0.44 -19.58 0.09
N GLY A 263 1.17 -20.06 1.10
CA GLY A 263 0.84 -19.90 2.52
C GLY A 263 1.10 -18.48 3.03
N GLU A 264 2.01 -17.77 2.38
CA GLU A 264 2.41 -16.39 2.73
C GLU A 264 1.68 -15.32 1.88
N VAL A 265 0.72 -15.72 1.04
CA VAL A 265 -0.12 -14.76 0.31
C VAL A 265 -1.21 -14.23 1.23
N THR A 266 -1.23 -12.90 1.41
CA THR A 266 -2.23 -12.20 2.22
C THR A 266 -2.99 -11.16 1.41
N VAL A 267 -4.31 -11.07 1.65
CA VAL A 267 -5.19 -10.06 1.08
C VAL A 267 -5.87 -9.32 2.21
N ALA A 268 -5.82 -8.01 2.20
CA ALA A 268 -6.50 -7.17 3.17
C ALA A 268 -7.40 -6.14 2.49
N LEU A 269 -8.56 -5.89 3.08
CA LEU A 269 -9.52 -4.89 2.63
C LEU A 269 -9.85 -3.96 3.78
N ASP A 270 -9.46 -2.70 3.67
CA ASP A 270 -9.75 -1.66 4.64
C ASP A 270 -10.84 -0.71 4.13
N GLU A 271 -11.89 -0.52 4.90
CA GLU A 271 -12.87 0.53 4.68
C GLU A 271 -12.42 1.80 5.43
N LEU A 272 -12.23 2.90 4.69
CA LEU A 272 -11.54 4.10 5.19
C LEU A 272 -12.43 5.14 5.84
N THR A 273 -13.77 4.99 5.74
CA THR A 273 -14.72 5.95 6.37
C THR A 273 -15.10 5.59 7.80
N GLY A 274 -14.51 4.50 8.33
CA GLY A 274 -14.73 4.02 9.70
C GLY A 274 -15.93 3.08 9.86
N LYS A 275 -16.53 2.63 8.76
CA LYS A 275 -17.58 1.63 8.76
C LYS A 275 -16.95 0.24 8.88
N LYS A 276 -17.47 -0.58 9.77
CA LYS A 276 -17.05 -1.98 9.85
C LYS A 276 -17.71 -2.78 8.72
N VAL A 277 -16.90 -3.30 7.81
CA VAL A 277 -17.32 -4.11 6.67
C VAL A 277 -16.63 -5.47 6.75
N GLU A 278 -17.33 -6.53 6.40
CA GLU A 278 -16.75 -7.86 6.23
C GLU A 278 -16.20 -7.95 4.80
N MET A 279 -15.00 -8.54 4.67
CA MET A 279 -14.39 -8.76 3.35
C MET A 279 -15.27 -9.72 2.53
N PRO A 280 -15.54 -9.45 1.25
CA PRO A 280 -16.21 -10.41 0.37
C PRO A 280 -15.48 -11.75 0.33
N GLU A 281 -16.21 -12.82 0.04
CA GLU A 281 -15.61 -14.14 -0.14
C GLU A 281 -14.54 -14.10 -1.24
N VAL A 282 -13.38 -14.72 -0.97
CA VAL A 282 -12.28 -14.78 -1.92
C VAL A 282 -12.15 -16.22 -2.41
N GLU A 283 -12.47 -16.46 -3.68
CA GLU A 283 -12.24 -17.73 -4.34
C GLU A 283 -10.81 -17.80 -4.85
N ARG A 284 -10.13 -18.90 -4.52
CA ARG A 284 -8.77 -19.18 -4.94
C ARG A 284 -8.78 -20.14 -6.11
N GLN A 285 -8.12 -19.79 -7.21
CA GLN A 285 -8.00 -20.61 -8.42
C GLN A 285 -6.52 -20.70 -8.82
N GLU A 286 -5.98 -21.92 -8.80
CA GLU A 286 -4.71 -22.21 -9.44
C GLU A 286 -4.97 -22.37 -10.93
N THR A 287 -4.48 -21.47 -11.75
CA THR A 287 -4.68 -21.51 -13.20
C THR A 287 -3.58 -22.29 -13.89
N ASP A 288 -2.37 -22.28 -13.36
CA ASP A 288 -1.22 -23.13 -13.71
C ASP A 288 -0.20 -23.14 -12.55
N THR A 289 0.94 -23.81 -12.72
CA THR A 289 1.97 -23.98 -11.67
C THR A 289 2.69 -22.68 -11.27
N HIS A 290 2.45 -21.59 -11.98
CA HIS A 290 3.13 -20.30 -11.79
C HIS A 290 2.15 -19.15 -11.69
N HIS A 291 0.88 -19.41 -11.62
CA HIS A 291 -0.16 -18.38 -11.60
C HIS A 291 -1.27 -18.74 -10.61
N LEU A 292 -1.33 -17.96 -9.56
CA LEU A 292 -2.42 -17.97 -8.59
C LEU A 292 -3.37 -16.81 -8.88
N GLN A 293 -4.66 -17.10 -9.03
CA GLN A 293 -5.70 -16.11 -9.15
C GLN A 293 -6.61 -16.13 -7.93
N LEU A 294 -6.89 -14.93 -7.37
CA LEU A 294 -7.82 -14.72 -6.27
C LEU A 294 -8.97 -13.86 -6.77
N ALA A 295 -10.16 -14.44 -6.90
CA ALA A 295 -11.37 -13.72 -7.31
C ALA A 295 -12.19 -13.32 -6.08
N MET A 296 -12.37 -12.01 -5.87
CA MET A 296 -13.23 -11.51 -4.81
C MET A 296 -14.68 -11.49 -5.27
N GLY A 297 -15.59 -11.84 -4.37
CA GLY A 297 -17.01 -11.72 -4.59
C GLY A 297 -17.48 -10.26 -4.71
N ASP A 298 -18.72 -10.06 -5.18
CA ASP A 298 -19.30 -8.72 -5.33
C ASP A 298 -19.43 -8.00 -3.99
N PHE A 299 -19.12 -6.73 -3.98
CA PHE A 299 -19.40 -5.81 -2.89
C PHE A 299 -20.92 -5.60 -2.78
N GLY A 300 -21.57 -6.38 -1.93
CA GLY A 300 -23.03 -6.43 -1.78
C GLY A 300 -23.70 -5.13 -1.33
N SER A 301 -25.03 -5.18 -1.18
CA SER A 301 -25.80 -4.04 -0.67
C SER A 301 -25.36 -3.70 0.76
N GLY A 302 -25.13 -2.41 1.02
CA GLY A 302 -24.64 -1.94 2.31
C GLY A 302 -23.11 -1.88 2.43
N MET A 303 -22.39 -2.24 1.39
CA MET A 303 -20.93 -2.09 1.30
C MET A 303 -20.50 -0.80 0.57
N ASP A 304 -21.36 0.23 0.54
CA ASP A 304 -20.92 1.53 0.08
C ASP A 304 -19.83 2.07 1.02
N GLY A 305 -18.72 2.50 0.47
CA GLY A 305 -17.53 2.93 1.23
C GLY A 305 -16.36 3.30 0.33
N ILE A 306 -15.28 3.75 0.93
CA ILE A 306 -14.01 4.01 0.29
C ILE A 306 -13.05 2.93 0.76
N TYR A 307 -12.47 2.20 -0.17
CA TYR A 307 -11.70 1.00 0.13
C TYR A 307 -10.23 1.14 -0.27
N ARG A 308 -9.39 0.51 0.54
CA ARG A 308 -8.03 0.14 0.19
C ARG A 308 -7.98 -1.38 0.13
N LEU A 309 -7.66 -1.93 -1.02
CA LEU A 309 -7.36 -3.34 -1.22
C LEU A 309 -5.85 -3.47 -1.31
N SER A 310 -5.25 -4.24 -0.43
CA SER A 310 -3.82 -4.55 -0.43
C SER A 310 -3.59 -6.05 -0.54
N VAL A 311 -2.56 -6.41 -1.28
CA VAL A 311 -2.12 -7.78 -1.51
C VAL A 311 -0.63 -7.84 -1.29
N HIS A 312 -0.19 -8.78 -0.49
CA HIS A 312 1.23 -9.06 -0.26
C HIS A 312 1.48 -10.53 -0.55
N ALA A 313 2.52 -10.82 -1.29
CA ALA A 313 2.95 -12.18 -1.63
C ALA A 313 4.44 -12.34 -1.42
N VAL A 314 4.84 -13.52 -0.98
CA VAL A 314 6.23 -13.92 -0.77
C VAL A 314 6.47 -15.22 -1.51
N ASP A 315 7.65 -15.40 -2.11
CA ASP A 315 8.07 -16.67 -2.69
C ASP A 315 8.83 -17.54 -1.68
N LEU A 316 9.16 -18.77 -2.07
CA LEU A 316 9.92 -19.72 -1.22
C LEU A 316 11.35 -19.25 -0.96
N ALA A 317 11.91 -18.35 -1.77
CA ALA A 317 13.24 -17.77 -1.56
C ALA A 317 13.21 -16.54 -0.65
N GLY A 318 12.03 -16.01 -0.34
CA GLY A 318 11.83 -14.85 0.51
C GLY A 318 11.87 -13.52 -0.24
N ASN A 319 11.69 -13.52 -1.58
CA ASN A 319 11.40 -12.27 -2.28
C ASN A 319 9.94 -11.92 -2.08
N ASP A 320 9.66 -10.67 -1.79
CA ASP A 320 8.31 -10.17 -1.52
C ASP A 320 7.93 -9.01 -2.43
N ASP A 321 6.65 -8.92 -2.73
CA ASP A 321 6.06 -7.76 -3.40
C ASP A 321 4.68 -7.43 -2.84
N GLU A 322 4.29 -6.16 -2.97
CA GLU A 322 3.03 -5.63 -2.47
C GLU A 322 2.33 -4.82 -3.55
N ALA A 323 1.03 -5.04 -3.71
CA ALA A 323 0.17 -4.23 -4.57
C ALA A 323 -0.96 -3.61 -3.75
N GLU A 324 -1.21 -2.32 -3.96
CA GLU A 324 -2.24 -1.57 -3.26
C GLU A 324 -3.12 -0.82 -4.27
N LEU A 325 -4.45 -0.81 -4.01
CA LEU A 325 -5.41 -0.16 -4.88
C LEU A 325 -6.51 0.49 -4.05
N PHE A 326 -6.81 1.76 -4.34
CA PHE A 326 -7.90 2.52 -3.74
C PHE A 326 -9.07 2.64 -4.72
N PHE A 327 -10.30 2.45 -4.24
CA PHE A 327 -11.52 2.63 -5.03
C PHE A 327 -12.70 2.97 -4.14
N THR A 328 -13.77 3.47 -4.74
CA THR A 328 -15.01 3.81 -4.05
C THR A 328 -16.17 2.96 -4.59
N VAL A 329 -16.98 2.43 -3.68
CA VAL A 329 -18.30 1.86 -3.97
C VAL A 329 -19.33 2.83 -3.47
N ASN A 330 -20.14 3.40 -4.37
CA ASN A 330 -21.14 4.42 -4.06
C ASN A 330 -22.37 4.21 -4.93
N ARG A 331 -23.40 3.58 -4.39
CA ARG A 331 -24.66 3.29 -5.07
C ARG A 331 -25.77 4.25 -4.69
N ASN A 332 -25.61 4.97 -3.58
CA ASN A 332 -26.66 5.81 -2.99
C ASN A 332 -26.50 7.31 -3.30
N GLY A 333 -25.32 7.73 -3.74
CA GLY A 333 -25.03 9.14 -4.03
C GLY A 333 -24.93 10.00 -2.78
N SER A 334 -25.42 11.25 -2.87
CA SER A 334 -25.35 12.26 -1.81
C SER A 334 -26.48 12.16 -0.82
N TYR A 335 -26.24 12.61 0.41
CA TYR A 335 -27.25 12.94 1.39
C TYR A 335 -27.03 14.36 1.93
N TYR A 336 -28.17 15.02 2.31
CA TYR A 336 -28.20 16.42 2.62
C TYR A 336 -28.54 16.67 4.08
N ALA A 337 -28.00 17.76 4.62
CA ALA A 337 -28.30 18.27 5.96
C ALA A 337 -28.25 19.81 5.95
N PHE A 338 -28.82 20.46 6.98
CA PHE A 338 -28.82 21.89 7.12
C PHE A 338 -28.07 22.33 8.38
N ASP A 339 -27.60 23.55 8.40
CA ASP A 339 -27.15 24.15 9.65
C ASP A 339 -28.35 24.49 10.55
N GLN A 340 -28.08 24.71 11.83
CA GLN A 340 -29.14 24.99 12.81
C GLN A 340 -29.98 26.21 12.48
N LYS A 341 -29.42 27.25 11.84
CA LYS A 341 -30.14 28.46 11.46
C LYS A 341 -31.10 28.21 10.30
N THR A 342 -30.63 27.52 9.27
CA THR A 342 -31.44 27.11 8.14
C THR A 342 -32.59 26.21 8.60
N GLU A 343 -32.28 25.23 9.47
CA GLU A 343 -33.32 24.35 10.02
C GLU A 343 -34.39 25.10 10.81
N ALA A 344 -33.99 26.02 11.69
CA ALA A 344 -34.90 26.87 12.45
C ALA A 344 -35.75 27.77 11.54
N MET A 345 -35.14 28.27 10.46
CA MET A 345 -35.83 29.10 9.48
C MET A 345 -36.89 28.31 8.71
N VAL A 346 -36.58 27.10 8.26
CA VAL A 346 -37.52 26.21 7.58
C VAL A 346 -38.67 25.77 8.52
N GLN A 347 -38.36 25.47 9.77
CA GLN A 347 -39.37 25.11 10.78
C GLN A 347 -40.33 26.26 11.10
N LYS A 348 -39.84 27.51 11.10
CA LYS A 348 -40.65 28.68 11.37
C LYS A 348 -41.67 28.99 10.26
N VAL A 349 -41.36 28.61 9.05
CA VAL A 349 -42.16 28.77 7.80
C VAL A 349 -42.27 30.24 7.37
N PHE A 350 -42.71 31.17 8.25
CA PHE A 350 -42.91 32.60 7.96
C PHE A 350 -41.78 33.42 8.56
N ILE A 351 -41.13 34.29 7.79
CA ILE A 351 -39.91 34.98 8.16
C ILE A 351 -39.95 36.43 7.67
N SER A 352 -39.76 37.39 8.55
CA SER A 352 -39.63 38.80 8.16
C SER A 352 -38.20 39.18 7.71
N SER A 353 -37.19 38.49 8.22
CA SER A 353 -35.77 38.74 7.91
C SER A 353 -35.02 37.43 7.68
N PRO A 354 -35.01 36.93 6.44
CA PRO A 354 -34.26 35.71 6.12
C PRO A 354 -32.75 35.90 6.27
N GLU A 355 -32.07 34.89 6.81
CA GLU A 355 -30.65 34.81 6.87
C GLU A 355 -30.11 33.98 5.67
N LYS A 356 -28.77 33.78 5.63
CA LYS A 356 -28.16 32.88 4.67
C LYS A 356 -28.65 31.46 4.87
N VAL A 357 -28.85 30.75 3.77
CA VAL A 357 -29.19 29.33 3.78
C VAL A 357 -27.92 28.50 3.60
N VAL A 358 -27.66 27.59 4.54
CA VAL A 358 -26.51 26.72 4.49
C VAL A 358 -26.96 25.26 4.34
N ILE A 359 -26.50 24.62 3.27
CA ILE A 359 -26.78 23.22 2.94
C ILE A 359 -25.48 22.45 2.96
N TYR A 360 -25.43 21.35 3.70
CA TYR A 360 -24.36 20.36 3.67
C TYR A 360 -24.76 19.21 2.77
N GLU A 361 -23.96 18.94 1.75
CA GLU A 361 -24.07 17.76 0.92
C GLU A 361 -22.89 16.84 1.21
N ASN A 362 -23.17 15.61 1.61
CA ASN A 362 -22.16 14.61 1.92
C ASN A 362 -22.24 13.48 0.90
N ASN A 363 -21.07 13.12 0.33
CA ASN A 363 -20.94 12.05 -0.65
C ASN A 363 -19.70 11.20 -0.35
N MET A 364 -19.71 9.95 -0.77
CA MET A 364 -18.49 9.10 -0.75
C MET A 364 -17.50 9.54 -1.82
N ASP A 365 -17.97 10.23 -2.85
CA ASP A 365 -17.25 10.55 -4.04
C ASP A 365 -17.28 12.04 -4.38
N TRP A 366 -16.41 12.48 -5.29
CA TRP A 366 -16.45 13.84 -5.81
C TRP A 366 -17.65 14.05 -6.71
N LEU A 367 -18.26 15.24 -6.61
CA LEU A 367 -19.30 15.66 -7.54
C LEU A 367 -18.70 16.03 -8.89
N THR A 368 -19.38 15.64 -9.94
CA THR A 368 -19.06 16.04 -11.33
C THR A 368 -19.90 17.21 -11.80
N ASP A 369 -21.08 17.38 -11.17
CA ASP A 369 -21.99 18.47 -11.47
C ASP A 369 -22.91 18.76 -10.26
N SER A 370 -23.28 20.03 -10.09
CA SER A 370 -24.29 20.44 -9.12
C SER A 370 -25.02 21.70 -9.58
N SER A 371 -26.30 21.80 -9.24
CA SER A 371 -27.11 22.97 -9.55
C SER A 371 -28.02 23.35 -8.40
N VAL A 372 -28.15 24.65 -8.15
CA VAL A 372 -29.07 25.22 -7.15
C VAL A 372 -30.12 26.02 -7.87
N ILE A 373 -31.38 25.65 -7.69
CA ILE A 373 -32.55 26.33 -8.30
C ILE A 373 -33.39 26.96 -7.20
N LEU A 374 -33.65 28.25 -7.31
CA LEU A 374 -34.51 29.02 -6.43
C LEU A 374 -35.85 29.23 -7.11
N SER A 375 -36.93 28.85 -6.43
CA SER A 375 -38.32 29.24 -6.77
C SER A 375 -38.73 30.41 -5.88
N CYS A 376 -39.32 31.43 -6.50
CA CYS A 376 -40.00 32.52 -5.79
C CYS A 376 -41.39 32.69 -6.40
N ASN A 377 -42.45 32.46 -5.64
CA ASN A 377 -43.83 32.49 -6.10
C ASN A 377 -44.06 31.64 -7.38
N GLY A 378 -43.41 30.46 -7.47
CA GLY A 378 -43.48 29.57 -8.62
C GLY A 378 -42.55 29.96 -9.80
N SER A 379 -41.90 31.10 -9.76
CA SER A 379 -40.91 31.50 -10.77
C SER A 379 -39.54 30.88 -10.46
N LEU A 380 -39.02 30.00 -11.34
CA LEU A 380 -37.78 29.30 -11.18
C LEU A 380 -36.59 30.12 -11.71
N ARG A 381 -35.53 30.18 -10.94
CA ARG A 381 -34.26 30.78 -11.32
C ARG A 381 -33.08 29.90 -10.88
N GLU A 382 -32.20 29.54 -11.79
CA GLU A 382 -30.93 28.91 -11.45
C GLU A 382 -29.99 29.94 -10.81
N LEU A 383 -29.49 29.65 -9.63
CA LEU A 383 -28.52 30.46 -8.93
C LEU A 383 -27.13 30.25 -9.53
N LYS A 384 -26.30 31.27 -9.48
CA LYS A 384 -24.94 31.24 -10.03
C LYS A 384 -23.92 31.17 -8.90
N PRO A 385 -22.97 30.21 -8.96
CA PRO A 385 -21.86 30.17 -8.01
C PRO A 385 -21.08 31.50 -8.03
N GLU A 386 -20.44 31.82 -6.93
CA GLU A 386 -19.66 33.05 -6.67
C GLU A 386 -20.47 34.35 -6.72
N LYS A 387 -21.68 34.33 -7.18
CA LYS A 387 -22.56 35.49 -7.26
C LYS A 387 -23.74 35.41 -6.30
N ASP A 388 -24.46 34.30 -6.36
CA ASP A 388 -25.70 34.04 -5.61
C ASP A 388 -25.42 33.12 -4.40
N TYR A 389 -24.40 32.27 -4.49
CA TYR A 389 -23.98 31.34 -3.44
C TYR A 389 -22.49 30.98 -3.57
N THR A 390 -21.90 30.45 -2.51
CA THR A 390 -20.56 29.87 -2.52
C THR A 390 -20.63 28.37 -2.26
N ILE A 391 -19.64 27.62 -2.80
CA ILE A 391 -19.45 26.21 -2.53
C ILE A 391 -18.07 26.02 -1.94
N GLU A 392 -18.00 25.39 -0.78
CA GLU A 392 -16.77 24.92 -0.19
C GLU A 392 -16.77 23.39 -0.17
N ALA A 393 -15.71 22.76 -0.67
CA ALA A 393 -15.57 21.31 -0.68
C ALA A 393 -14.43 20.88 0.23
N VAL A 394 -14.69 19.91 1.09
CA VAL A 394 -13.72 19.32 2.02
C VAL A 394 -13.70 17.81 1.81
N GLY A 395 -12.50 17.22 1.82
CA GLY A 395 -12.27 15.79 1.64
C GLY A 395 -11.07 15.52 0.74
N ASN A 396 -10.73 14.25 0.58
CA ASN A 396 -9.68 13.78 -0.32
C ASN A 396 -10.09 12.41 -0.90
N GLU A 397 -9.23 11.77 -1.70
CA GLU A 397 -9.57 10.50 -2.36
C GLU A 397 -9.87 9.35 -1.37
N THR A 398 -9.35 9.43 -0.15
CA THR A 398 -9.52 8.40 0.89
C THR A 398 -10.50 8.78 2.00
N SER A 399 -11.24 9.88 1.85
CA SER A 399 -12.24 10.33 2.83
C SER A 399 -13.55 10.73 2.19
N ARG A 400 -14.62 10.73 2.97
CA ARG A 400 -15.91 11.31 2.55
C ARG A 400 -15.72 12.76 2.15
N LYS A 401 -16.51 13.20 1.16
CA LYS A 401 -16.53 14.59 0.66
C LYS A 401 -17.72 15.30 1.26
N GLN A 402 -17.51 16.51 1.75
CA GLN A 402 -18.57 17.39 2.20
C GLN A 402 -18.52 18.69 1.41
N TYR A 403 -19.64 19.04 0.81
CA TYR A 403 -19.86 20.30 0.11
C TYR A 403 -20.75 21.17 0.97
N THR A 404 -20.33 22.40 1.20
CA THR A 404 -21.10 23.42 1.93
C THR A 404 -21.54 24.48 0.96
N TYR A 405 -22.85 24.50 0.67
CA TYR A 405 -23.47 25.54 -0.14
C TYR A 405 -23.98 26.64 0.79
N THR A 406 -23.50 27.86 0.61
CA THR A 406 -23.94 29.04 1.37
C THR A 406 -24.64 30.00 0.43
N ILE A 407 -25.99 30.03 0.45
CA ILE A 407 -26.82 30.87 -0.39
C ILE A 407 -26.98 32.23 0.30
N ASP A 408 -26.68 33.31 -0.45
CA ASP A 408 -26.69 34.66 0.07
C ASP A 408 -28.13 35.14 0.37
N GLU A 409 -28.36 35.83 1.48
CA GLU A 409 -29.61 36.39 1.90
C GLU A 409 -30.27 37.34 0.87
N LYS A 410 -29.45 37.96 0.01
CA LYS A 410 -29.92 38.79 -1.12
C LYS A 410 -30.83 38.03 -2.09
N CYS A 411 -30.68 36.70 -2.17
CA CYS A 411 -31.53 35.85 -3.00
C CYS A 411 -32.97 35.87 -2.54
N PHE A 412 -33.23 36.21 -1.27
CA PHE A 412 -34.54 36.26 -0.60
C PHE A 412 -35.03 37.70 -0.35
N SER A 413 -34.61 38.65 -1.19
CA SER A 413 -34.92 40.08 -0.99
C SER A 413 -36.35 40.48 -1.23
N ARG A 414 -37.13 39.68 -1.97
CA ARG A 414 -38.55 39.94 -2.28
C ARG A 414 -39.45 39.21 -1.30
N GLU A 415 -40.63 39.73 -1.07
CA GLU A 415 -41.68 39.00 -0.38
C GLU A 415 -42.24 37.89 -1.27
N GLY A 416 -42.60 36.75 -0.65
CA GLY A 416 -43.17 35.64 -1.35
C GLY A 416 -42.76 34.28 -0.80
N THR A 417 -43.33 33.23 -1.44
CA THR A 417 -43.02 31.85 -1.10
C THR A 417 -41.76 31.38 -1.84
N TYR A 418 -40.77 30.95 -1.08
CA TYR A 418 -39.52 30.46 -1.58
C TYR A 418 -39.41 28.95 -1.44
N SER A 419 -38.77 28.32 -2.44
CA SER A 419 -38.29 26.93 -2.37
C SER A 419 -36.95 26.83 -3.03
N LEU A 420 -36.03 26.07 -2.40
CA LEU A 420 -34.71 25.76 -2.92
C LEU A 420 -34.61 24.29 -3.32
N TYR A 421 -34.07 24.03 -4.49
CA TYR A 421 -33.79 22.71 -5.04
C TYR A 421 -32.27 22.59 -5.28
N LEU A 422 -31.67 21.52 -4.77
CA LEU A 422 -30.28 21.20 -4.99
C LEU A 422 -30.20 19.83 -5.63
N ASP A 423 -29.63 19.79 -6.82
CA ASP A 423 -29.41 18.58 -7.61
C ASP A 423 -27.89 18.42 -7.83
N SER A 424 -27.43 17.20 -7.75
CA SER A 424 -26.01 16.89 -7.98
C SER A 424 -25.82 15.56 -8.72
N LYS A 425 -24.63 15.40 -9.28
CA LYS A 425 -24.16 14.16 -9.90
C LYS A 425 -22.74 13.88 -9.43
N ASP A 426 -22.47 12.66 -8.99
CA ASP A 426 -21.13 12.23 -8.56
C ASP A 426 -20.34 11.50 -9.66
N ARG A 427 -19.08 11.15 -9.38
CA ARG A 427 -18.22 10.37 -10.29
C ARG A 427 -18.78 8.98 -10.58
N ALA A 428 -19.42 8.34 -9.59
CA ALA A 428 -20.08 7.06 -9.77
C ALA A 428 -21.34 7.17 -10.66
N SER A 429 -21.68 8.40 -11.12
CA SER A 429 -22.84 8.72 -11.94
C SER A 429 -24.18 8.63 -11.24
N ASN A 430 -24.22 8.65 -9.91
CA ASN A 430 -25.46 8.79 -9.18
C ASN A 430 -26.00 10.21 -9.30
N TYR A 431 -27.30 10.32 -9.51
CA TYR A 431 -28.03 11.58 -9.43
C TYR A 431 -28.70 11.68 -8.06
N SER A 432 -28.46 12.77 -7.37
CA SER A 432 -28.99 13.05 -6.06
C SER A 432 -29.77 14.36 -6.07
N SER A 433 -30.89 14.41 -5.32
CA SER A 433 -31.72 15.59 -5.16
C SER A 433 -32.15 15.71 -3.70
N ALA A 434 -31.97 16.90 -3.13
CA ALA A 434 -32.44 17.20 -1.77
C ALA A 434 -33.95 17.00 -1.64
N GLU A 435 -34.74 17.34 -2.67
CA GLU A 435 -36.20 17.15 -2.68
C GLU A 435 -36.60 15.67 -2.56
N GLN A 436 -35.92 14.78 -3.28
CA GLN A 436 -36.21 13.33 -3.25
C GLN A 436 -35.94 12.69 -1.88
N GLN A 437 -35.08 13.30 -1.09
CA GLN A 437 -34.74 12.87 0.27
C GLN A 437 -35.60 13.56 1.35
N ALA A 438 -36.70 14.21 0.96
CA ALA A 438 -37.59 15.00 1.84
C ALA A 438 -36.85 16.14 2.58
N GLN A 439 -35.78 16.63 2.03
CA GLN A 439 -35.02 17.77 2.52
C GLN A 439 -35.38 19.02 1.70
N THR A 440 -36.66 19.34 1.66
CA THR A 440 -37.15 20.50 0.95
C THR A 440 -36.94 21.75 1.80
N ILE A 441 -36.23 22.74 1.26
CA ILE A 441 -36.13 24.07 1.87
C ILE A 441 -37.26 24.92 1.32
N GLY A 442 -38.23 25.23 2.15
CA GLY A 442 -39.35 26.11 1.80
C GLY A 442 -39.69 27.03 2.96
N PHE A 443 -39.89 28.33 2.67
CA PHE A 443 -40.32 29.34 3.63
C PHE A 443 -40.97 30.51 2.92
N ILE A 444 -41.67 31.34 3.69
CA ILE A 444 -42.35 32.52 3.22
C ILE A 444 -41.68 33.75 3.80
N VAL A 445 -41.25 34.65 2.93
CA VAL A 445 -40.69 35.95 3.34
C VAL A 445 -41.84 36.97 3.32
N ASP A 446 -42.09 37.53 4.49
CA ASP A 446 -43.09 38.56 4.71
C ASP A 446 -42.56 39.68 5.60
N ARG A 447 -42.52 40.90 5.11
CA ARG A 447 -42.02 42.10 5.79
C ARG A 447 -43.12 43.12 5.99
N THR A 448 -44.32 42.82 5.52
CA THR A 448 -45.45 43.74 5.57
C THR A 448 -46.21 43.52 6.87
N ALA A 449 -46.33 44.56 7.69
CA ALA A 449 -47.09 44.48 8.92
C ALA A 449 -48.57 44.45 8.66
N PRO A 450 -49.38 43.78 9.51
CA PRO A 450 -50.82 43.79 9.45
C PRO A 450 -51.41 45.21 9.40
N ARG A 451 -52.55 45.35 8.80
CA ARG A 451 -53.27 46.63 8.74
C ARG A 451 -54.51 46.59 9.66
N ILE A 452 -54.53 47.51 10.62
CA ILE A 452 -55.63 47.63 11.59
C ILE A 452 -56.55 48.79 11.17
N SER A 453 -57.83 48.56 11.19
CA SER A 453 -58.86 49.63 11.04
C SER A 453 -59.89 49.50 12.15
N ILE A 454 -60.13 50.57 12.86
CA ILE A 454 -61.10 50.62 13.93
C ILE A 454 -62.37 51.30 13.38
N ILE A 455 -63.49 50.72 13.62
CA ILE A 455 -64.82 51.15 13.11
C ILE A 455 -65.75 51.43 14.29
N ASN A 456 -66.55 52.46 14.19
CA ASN A 456 -67.48 52.94 15.23
C ASN A 456 -66.77 53.44 16.53
N LEU A 457 -65.56 53.89 16.39
CA LEU A 457 -64.80 54.53 17.48
C LEU A 457 -64.13 55.78 16.92
N GLU A 458 -64.30 56.91 17.61
CA GLU A 458 -63.66 58.19 17.25
C GLU A 458 -62.80 58.69 18.38
N GLU A 459 -61.60 59.24 18.04
CA GLU A 459 -60.65 59.78 18.99
C GLU A 459 -61.27 60.94 19.78
N GLN A 460 -61.14 60.91 21.12
CA GLN A 460 -61.63 61.92 22.06
C GLN A 460 -63.15 62.06 22.04
N GLN A 461 -63.90 61.03 21.68
CA GLN A 461 -65.37 61.04 21.61
C GLN A 461 -65.96 60.61 22.95
N TYR A 462 -67.11 61.17 23.25
CA TYR A 462 -67.98 60.76 24.34
C TYR A 462 -69.13 59.89 23.82
N TYR A 463 -69.34 58.74 24.47
CA TYR A 463 -70.40 57.80 24.18
C TYR A 463 -71.30 57.70 25.42
N HIS A 464 -72.58 57.91 25.22
CA HIS A 464 -73.58 57.83 26.31
C HIS A 464 -74.05 56.35 26.46
N GLY A 465 -73.75 55.73 27.61
CA GLY A 465 -74.15 54.36 27.89
C GLY A 465 -73.33 53.71 29.00
N THR A 466 -73.71 52.48 29.34
CA THR A 466 -72.99 51.64 30.28
C THR A 466 -71.83 50.88 29.61
N SER A 467 -71.78 50.88 28.27
CA SER A 467 -70.69 50.33 27.44
C SER A 467 -70.84 50.90 26.02
N HIS A 468 -69.79 50.80 25.26
CA HIS A 468 -69.73 51.10 23.86
C HIS A 468 -69.10 49.96 23.08
N ASN A 469 -69.83 49.48 22.01
CA ASN A 469 -69.29 48.45 21.13
C ASN A 469 -68.67 49.09 19.91
N PHE A 470 -67.50 48.59 19.53
CA PHE A 470 -66.81 49.01 18.34
C PHE A 470 -66.26 47.77 17.61
N GLN A 471 -65.87 47.94 16.38
CA GLN A 471 -65.41 46.86 15.54
C GLN A 471 -63.94 47.13 15.10
N VAL A 472 -63.18 46.10 14.99
CA VAL A 472 -61.82 46.14 14.50
C VAL A 472 -61.67 45.18 13.34
N THR A 473 -61.23 45.69 12.19
CA THR A 473 -60.81 44.83 11.09
C THR A 473 -59.33 44.76 11.04
N VAL A 474 -58.79 43.57 10.88
CA VAL A 474 -57.34 43.34 10.74
C VAL A 474 -57.15 42.53 9.46
N ASP A 475 -56.31 43.06 8.58
CA ASP A 475 -55.98 42.43 7.31
C ASP A 475 -54.47 42.33 7.17
N ASP A 476 -54.04 41.25 6.52
CA ASP A 476 -52.62 40.96 6.30
C ASP A 476 -52.43 40.28 4.94
N ASN A 477 -51.27 40.49 4.30
CA ASN A 477 -50.92 39.93 2.99
C ASN A 477 -50.60 38.42 3.04
N THR A 478 -50.27 37.88 4.23
CA THR A 478 -49.98 36.47 4.44
C THR A 478 -50.90 35.87 5.50
N GLN A 479 -50.47 35.79 6.74
CA GLN A 479 -51.23 35.13 7.79
C GLN A 479 -51.04 35.82 9.15
N LEU A 480 -52.16 36.22 9.75
CA LEU A 480 -52.17 36.75 11.12
C LEU A 480 -51.75 35.68 12.14
N SER A 481 -51.07 36.09 13.18
CA SER A 481 -50.71 35.30 14.34
C SER A 481 -51.65 35.55 15.51
N CYS A 482 -51.82 36.80 15.88
CA CYS A 482 -52.74 37.21 16.94
C CYS A 482 -53.13 38.67 16.84
N VAL A 483 -54.23 39.02 17.46
CA VAL A 483 -54.65 40.41 17.73
C VAL A 483 -54.84 40.58 19.23
N LYS A 484 -54.29 41.66 19.78
CA LYS A 484 -54.35 42.00 21.22
C LYS A 484 -55.09 43.31 21.40
N TYR A 485 -56.08 43.29 22.27
CA TYR A 485 -56.85 44.47 22.70
C TYR A 485 -56.39 44.92 24.10
N TYR A 486 -55.95 46.14 24.23
CA TYR A 486 -55.58 46.76 25.49
C TYR A 486 -56.51 47.88 25.86
N LEU A 487 -56.97 47.84 27.13
CA LEU A 487 -57.76 48.90 27.73
C LEU A 487 -57.00 49.46 28.95
N ASP A 488 -56.72 50.78 28.99
CA ASP A 488 -55.94 51.44 30.01
C ASP A 488 -54.58 50.77 30.28
N GLY A 489 -53.91 50.32 29.20
CA GLY A 489 -52.64 49.66 29.21
C GLY A 489 -52.66 48.19 29.66
N ARG A 490 -53.82 47.65 30.04
CA ARG A 490 -54.01 46.25 30.38
C ARG A 490 -54.47 45.47 29.18
N LEU A 491 -53.90 44.26 29.01
CA LEU A 491 -54.43 43.28 28.02
C LEU A 491 -55.79 42.81 28.48
N GLU A 492 -56.84 43.16 27.76
CA GLU A 492 -58.22 42.74 28.02
C GLU A 492 -58.56 41.44 27.25
N GLU A 493 -58.18 41.39 25.99
CA GLU A 493 -58.50 40.26 25.13
C GLU A 493 -57.39 40.01 24.14
N GLN A 494 -57.16 38.75 23.81
CA GLN A 494 -56.21 38.33 22.77
C GLN A 494 -56.91 37.26 21.90
N PHE A 495 -56.97 37.54 20.60
CA PHE A 495 -57.53 36.68 19.61
C PHE A 495 -56.42 35.89 18.92
N SER A 496 -56.54 34.57 18.89
CA SER A 496 -55.69 33.66 18.11
C SER A 496 -56.05 33.78 16.62
N LYS A 497 -55.19 33.22 15.79
CA LYS A 497 -55.44 33.11 14.35
C LYS A 497 -56.81 32.52 14.04
N ASP A 498 -57.18 31.41 14.69
CA ASP A 498 -58.42 30.69 14.40
C ASP A 498 -59.64 31.53 14.78
N GLU A 499 -59.64 32.23 15.91
CA GLU A 499 -60.66 33.14 16.33
C GLU A 499 -60.85 34.35 15.37
N ILE A 500 -59.70 34.86 14.84
CA ILE A 500 -59.73 35.96 13.84
C ILE A 500 -60.30 35.46 12.51
N GLU A 501 -59.99 34.23 12.09
CA GLU A 501 -60.54 33.63 10.88
C GLU A 501 -62.05 33.30 11.03
N GLU A 502 -62.46 32.75 12.19
CA GLU A 502 -63.90 32.52 12.53
C GLU A 502 -64.72 33.80 12.55
N ALA A 503 -64.16 34.90 13.00
CA ALA A 503 -64.72 36.21 12.99
C ALA A 503 -64.70 36.92 11.62
N GLU A 504 -64.32 36.20 10.53
CA GLU A 504 -64.15 36.77 9.19
C GLU A 504 -63.23 38.04 9.19
N ARG A 505 -62.24 38.12 10.11
CA ARG A 505 -61.33 39.24 10.32
C ARG A 505 -62.02 40.52 10.85
N LEU A 506 -63.27 40.44 11.34
CA LEU A 506 -64.01 41.53 11.96
C LEU A 506 -64.28 41.23 13.44
N LEU A 507 -63.44 41.78 14.31
CA LEU A 507 -63.55 41.54 15.73
C LEU A 507 -64.52 42.56 16.36
N GLU A 508 -65.49 42.08 17.17
CA GLU A 508 -66.44 42.92 17.94
C GLU A 508 -65.89 43.08 19.35
N LEU A 509 -65.54 44.31 19.70
CA LEU A 509 -64.99 44.70 20.98
C LEU A 509 -65.85 45.63 21.74
N GLN A 510 -65.77 45.66 23.06
CA GLN A 510 -66.54 46.49 23.94
C GLN A 510 -65.70 47.19 24.96
N THR A 511 -65.98 48.46 25.24
CA THR A 511 -65.46 49.18 26.40
C THR A 511 -66.55 49.50 27.37
N GLY A 512 -66.30 49.37 28.69
CA GLY A 512 -67.28 49.67 29.75
C GLY A 512 -67.33 51.14 30.11
N ALA A 513 -68.33 51.54 30.97
CA ALA A 513 -68.43 52.91 31.49
C ALA A 513 -67.26 53.23 32.45
N SER A 514 -66.78 54.48 32.35
CA SER A 514 -65.75 55.05 33.21
C SER A 514 -65.98 56.51 33.48
N ASP A 515 -65.57 57.04 34.63
CA ASP A 515 -65.64 58.46 34.96
C ASP A 515 -64.48 59.27 34.37
N GLU A 516 -63.47 58.57 33.87
CA GLU A 516 -62.24 59.11 33.25
C GLU A 516 -62.10 58.57 31.82
N TYR A 517 -61.32 59.27 30.98
CA TYR A 517 -60.98 58.80 29.66
C TYR A 517 -60.25 57.45 29.74
N GLN A 518 -60.75 56.50 29.00
CA GLN A 518 -60.10 55.17 28.81
C GLN A 518 -59.23 55.21 27.57
N THR A 519 -58.16 54.50 27.62
CA THR A 519 -57.20 54.36 26.50
C THR A 519 -57.41 52.99 25.85
N ILE A 520 -57.76 52.96 24.57
CA ILE A 520 -57.91 51.76 23.74
C ILE A 520 -56.68 51.66 22.83
N ARG A 521 -56.05 50.49 22.77
CA ARG A 521 -54.94 50.19 21.87
C ARG A 521 -55.11 48.77 21.32
N ILE A 522 -54.93 48.63 20.01
CA ILE A 522 -54.97 47.37 19.30
C ILE A 522 -53.60 47.10 18.74
N VAL A 523 -53.05 45.90 18.98
CA VAL A 523 -51.79 45.44 18.40
C VAL A 523 -52.06 44.16 17.65
N ALA A 524 -51.70 44.11 16.38
CA ALA A 524 -51.79 42.90 15.54
C ALA A 524 -50.39 42.42 15.21
N GLU A 525 -50.23 41.12 15.19
CA GLU A 525 -48.97 40.42 14.85
C GLU A 525 -49.26 39.35 13.80
N ASP A 526 -48.42 39.30 12.75
CA ASP A 526 -48.48 38.23 11.75
C ASP A 526 -47.60 37.03 12.13
N LYS A 527 -47.59 35.98 11.31
CA LYS A 527 -46.78 34.78 11.51
C LYS A 527 -45.27 35.02 11.29
N ALA A 528 -44.89 36.03 10.53
CA ALA A 528 -43.49 36.42 10.33
C ALA A 528 -42.95 37.26 11.50
N GLY A 529 -43.81 37.73 12.40
CA GLY A 529 -43.50 38.55 13.56
C GLY A 529 -43.52 40.07 13.26
N ASN A 530 -44.08 40.49 12.10
CA ASN A 530 -44.30 41.91 11.87
C ASN A 530 -45.51 42.35 12.70
N THR A 531 -45.44 43.58 13.27
CA THR A 531 -46.45 44.10 14.18
C THR A 531 -47.01 45.39 13.69
N ALA A 532 -48.31 45.57 13.83
CA ALA A 532 -49.02 46.82 13.67
C ALA A 532 -49.59 47.25 15.00
N ASP A 533 -49.57 48.56 15.25
CA ASP A 533 -50.07 49.21 16.46
C ASP A 533 -51.01 50.31 16.08
N SER A 534 -52.24 50.26 16.55
CA SER A 534 -53.24 51.29 16.28
C SER A 534 -52.94 52.66 16.90
N GLY A 535 -51.92 52.69 17.81
CA GLY A 535 -51.77 53.81 18.74
C GLY A 535 -52.88 53.82 19.80
N GLU A 536 -52.81 54.81 20.67
CA GLU A 536 -53.76 54.99 21.77
C GLU A 536 -54.93 55.86 21.32
N TRP A 537 -56.20 55.31 21.51
CA TRP A 537 -57.45 55.97 21.25
C TRP A 537 -58.13 56.31 22.59
N HIS A 538 -58.46 57.58 22.80
CA HIS A 538 -58.98 58.07 24.05
C HIS A 538 -60.53 58.24 23.90
N VAL A 539 -61.31 57.55 24.73
CA VAL A 539 -62.72 57.57 24.70
C VAL A 539 -63.31 57.77 26.12
N LEU A 540 -64.43 58.34 26.21
CA LEU A 540 -65.22 58.46 27.47
C LEU A 540 -66.54 57.85 27.29
N VAL A 541 -66.87 56.81 28.05
CA VAL A 541 -68.12 56.10 28.06
C VAL A 541 -68.72 56.24 29.45
N ASN A 542 -69.89 56.95 29.59
CA ASN A 542 -70.58 56.94 30.86
C ASN A 542 -72.08 57.29 30.67
N THR A 543 -72.89 57.18 31.75
CA THR A 543 -74.33 57.43 31.77
C THR A 543 -74.66 58.84 32.21
N SER A 544 -73.72 59.76 32.46
CA SER A 544 -74.01 61.10 32.96
C SER A 544 -74.37 62.07 31.82
N ASP A 545 -75.45 62.84 31.96
CA ASP A 545 -75.87 63.85 30.98
C ASP A 545 -74.95 65.10 30.96
N ARG A 546 -73.75 65.04 31.53
CA ARG A 546 -72.87 66.18 31.53
C ARG A 546 -72.10 66.26 30.22
N THR A 547 -72.54 67.20 29.35
CA THR A 547 -71.71 67.69 28.24
C THR A 547 -70.48 68.37 28.77
N ARG A 548 -69.40 67.60 29.05
CA ARG A 548 -68.09 68.14 29.33
C ARG A 548 -67.49 68.65 28.03
N LYS A 549 -67.25 70.00 27.94
CA LYS A 549 -66.47 70.59 26.87
C LYS A 549 -65.05 70.07 27.00
N PHE A 550 -64.57 69.28 26.05
CA PHE A 550 -63.25 68.81 25.94
C PHE A 550 -62.28 70.00 25.93
N LYS A 551 -61.29 70.02 26.81
CA LYS A 551 -60.12 70.92 26.69
C LYS A 551 -59.35 70.45 25.47
N LYS A 552 -59.28 71.31 24.43
CA LYS A 552 -58.40 71.12 23.30
C LYS A 552 -56.99 70.76 23.78
N HIS A 553 -56.51 69.56 23.59
CA HIS A 553 -55.12 69.24 23.66
C HIS A 553 -54.35 69.99 22.55
N THR A 554 -53.29 70.64 22.90
CA THR A 554 -52.47 71.55 22.09
C THR A 554 -52.04 70.91 20.76
N GLU A 555 -51.89 71.75 19.74
CA GLU A 555 -51.54 71.45 18.34
C GLU A 555 -50.26 70.58 18.14
N GLN A 556 -49.48 70.32 19.15
CA GLN A 556 -48.29 69.49 19.05
C GLN A 556 -48.58 68.01 18.83
N SER A 557 -49.66 67.45 19.30
CA SER A 557 -50.06 66.08 19.05
C SER A 557 -50.58 65.86 17.62
N ARG A 558 -51.15 66.89 16.97
CA ARG A 558 -51.62 66.81 15.58
C ARG A 558 -50.52 66.77 14.53
N THR A 559 -49.33 67.28 14.82
CA THR A 559 -48.22 67.35 13.87
C THR A 559 -47.46 66.03 13.78
N GLN A 560 -47.39 65.26 14.87
CA GLN A 560 -46.77 63.92 14.87
C GLN A 560 -47.64 62.87 14.13
N TRP A 561 -48.96 63.03 14.16
CA TRP A 561 -49.90 62.14 13.46
C TRP A 561 -49.82 62.28 11.95
N ARG A 562 -49.60 63.49 11.40
CA ARG A 562 -49.54 63.70 9.94
C ARG A 562 -48.22 63.30 9.30
N GLN A 563 -47.19 63.04 10.06
CA GLN A 563 -45.90 62.59 9.53
C GLN A 563 -45.78 61.07 9.35
N ASN A 564 -46.62 60.30 10.06
CA ASN A 564 -46.60 58.83 9.94
C ASN A 564 -47.65 58.25 8.97
N SER A 565 -48.52 59.08 8.39
CA SER A 565 -49.54 58.72 7.39
C SER A 565 -49.22 59.34 6.02
N ALA A 566 -48.03 59.12 5.49
CA ALA A 566 -47.73 59.38 4.09
C ALA A 566 -48.30 58.25 3.25
N GLU A 567 -49.31 58.61 2.42
CA GLU A 567 -49.90 57.67 1.46
C GLU A 567 -48.85 57.05 0.53
N PRO A 568 -48.81 55.76 0.33
CA PRO A 568 -48.11 55.18 -0.79
C PRO A 568 -48.96 55.36 -2.07
N GLU A 569 -48.29 55.76 -3.13
CA GLU A 569 -48.85 55.92 -4.48
C GLU A 569 -49.66 54.71 -4.94
N LYS A 570 -50.76 55.02 -5.59
CA LYS A 570 -51.66 54.03 -6.23
C LYS A 570 -50.92 53.24 -7.28
N GLN A 571 -50.66 51.96 -6.98
CA GLN A 571 -50.38 50.95 -7.99
C GLN A 571 -51.66 50.10 -8.21
N GLN A 572 -52.00 49.96 -9.47
CA GLN A 572 -53.27 49.47 -9.97
C GLN A 572 -53.70 48.10 -9.45
N ASP A 573 -54.98 48.04 -9.07
CA ASP A 573 -55.79 46.86 -8.80
C ASP A 573 -55.78 45.86 -9.99
N ASN A 574 -55.07 44.75 -9.84
CA ASN A 574 -55.29 43.54 -10.64
C ASN A 574 -54.97 42.21 -9.91
N ASP A 575 -54.62 42.23 -8.62
CA ASP A 575 -54.20 40.99 -7.94
C ASP A 575 -55.18 40.43 -6.89
N ARG A 576 -56.42 40.93 -6.85
CA ARG A 576 -57.36 40.57 -5.77
C ARG A 576 -58.08 39.21 -5.89
N GLN A 577 -57.80 38.38 -6.91
CA GLN A 577 -58.46 37.05 -7.04
C GLN A 577 -57.52 35.84 -6.81
N ALA A 578 -56.24 36.01 -6.47
CA ALA A 578 -55.29 34.91 -6.38
C ALA A 578 -55.02 34.36 -4.96
N ALA A 579 -55.33 35.10 -3.89
CA ALA A 579 -54.83 34.77 -2.54
C ALA A 579 -55.59 33.66 -1.79
N GLY A 580 -56.84 33.35 -2.17
CA GLY A 580 -57.69 32.40 -1.43
C GLY A 580 -57.59 30.92 -1.83
N LEU A 581 -56.87 30.59 -2.93
CA LEU A 581 -56.80 29.23 -3.48
C LEU A 581 -55.41 28.60 -3.37
N ILE A 582 -54.44 29.27 -2.74
CA ILE A 582 -53.04 28.98 -2.91
C ILE A 582 -52.49 27.90 -1.94
N ALA A 583 -53.08 27.71 -0.77
CA ALA A 583 -52.54 26.75 0.21
C ALA A 583 -52.74 25.26 -0.17
N GLY A 584 -53.73 24.93 -1.02
CA GLY A 584 -54.00 23.55 -1.47
C GLY A 584 -53.38 23.19 -2.84
N ILE A 585 -53.05 24.21 -3.66
CA ILE A 585 -52.59 24.01 -5.05
C ILE A 585 -51.07 24.10 -5.16
N VAL A 586 -50.39 24.73 -4.19
CA VAL A 586 -48.93 24.92 -4.21
C VAL A 586 -48.15 23.58 -4.22
N CYS A 587 -48.66 22.54 -3.55
CA CYS A 587 -48.00 21.21 -3.59
C CYS A 587 -48.09 20.50 -4.97
N VAL A 588 -49.16 20.76 -5.74
CA VAL A 588 -49.40 20.06 -7.03
C VAL A 588 -48.71 20.76 -8.21
N ILE A 589 -48.65 22.11 -8.20
CA ILE A 589 -48.04 22.88 -9.29
C ILE A 589 -46.51 22.88 -9.20
N LEU A 590 -45.94 22.86 -8.00
CA LEU A 590 -44.49 22.81 -7.79
C LEU A 590 -43.87 21.49 -8.28
N VAL A 591 -44.56 20.37 -8.04
CA VAL A 591 -44.10 19.06 -8.56
C VAL A 591 -44.20 18.99 -10.09
N GLY A 592 -45.26 19.56 -10.67
CA GLY A 592 -45.44 19.58 -12.13
C GLY A 592 -44.42 20.43 -12.87
N GLY A 593 -44.08 21.61 -12.35
CA GLY A 593 -43.09 22.52 -12.97
C GLY A 593 -41.69 21.98 -12.99
N VAL A 594 -41.22 21.37 -11.88
CA VAL A 594 -39.88 20.78 -11.79
C VAL A 594 -39.78 19.51 -12.63
N VAL A 595 -40.83 18.68 -12.67
CA VAL A 595 -40.87 17.49 -13.54
C VAL A 595 -40.84 17.89 -15.01
N TRP A 596 -41.56 18.97 -15.41
CA TRP A 596 -41.53 19.48 -16.78
C TRP A 596 -40.16 20.06 -17.16
N TYR A 597 -39.55 20.88 -16.30
CA TYR A 597 -38.21 21.45 -16.51
C TYR A 597 -37.14 20.35 -16.63
N ARG A 598 -37.18 19.35 -15.77
CA ARG A 598 -36.29 18.16 -15.83
C ARG A 598 -36.53 17.32 -17.08
N HIS A 599 -37.79 17.20 -17.52
CA HIS A 599 -38.11 16.47 -18.74
C HIS A 599 -37.57 17.18 -19.99
N GLU A 600 -37.62 18.51 -20.06
CA GLU A 600 -37.05 19.32 -21.14
C GLU A 600 -35.51 19.27 -21.14
N GLN A 601 -34.86 19.29 -20.00
CA GLN A 601 -33.42 19.14 -19.90
C GLN A 601 -32.94 17.74 -20.36
N LYS A 602 -33.65 16.67 -19.97
CA LYS A 602 -33.39 15.31 -20.47
C LYS A 602 -33.53 15.20 -21.99
N LYS A 603 -34.47 15.88 -22.60
CA LYS A 603 -34.58 15.94 -24.06
C LYS A 603 -33.40 16.66 -24.73
N LYS A 604 -32.87 17.71 -24.12
CA LYS A 604 -31.68 18.42 -24.65
C LYS A 604 -30.42 17.61 -24.59
N VAL A 605 -30.26 16.73 -23.57
CA VAL A 605 -29.08 15.84 -23.43
C VAL A 605 -29.14 14.66 -24.41
N SER A 606 -30.35 14.20 -24.81
CA SER A 606 -30.47 13.06 -25.73
C SER A 606 -30.20 13.39 -27.20
N ILE A 607 -29.97 14.66 -27.58
CA ILE A 607 -29.78 15.11 -28.98
C ILE A 607 -28.28 15.30 -29.35
N ARG A 608 -27.33 15.04 -28.43
CA ARG A 608 -25.90 15.06 -28.73
C ARG A 608 -25.26 13.66 -28.69
N ARG A 609 -25.75 12.72 -29.52
CA ARG A 609 -24.95 11.62 -30.03
C ARG A 609 -24.34 12.05 -31.35
N LEU A 610 -23.01 12.19 -31.36
CA LEU A 610 -22.22 12.31 -32.58
C LEU A 610 -22.28 10.97 -33.35
N PRO A 611 -22.26 10.98 -34.69
CA PRO A 611 -22.41 9.77 -35.49
C PRO A 611 -21.18 8.89 -35.43
N ASP A 612 -21.43 7.57 -35.41
CA ASP A 612 -20.46 6.52 -35.68
C ASP A 612 -19.69 6.82 -36.99
N THR A 613 -18.37 6.92 -36.90
CA THR A 613 -17.52 6.75 -38.06
C THR A 613 -17.04 5.30 -38.10
N ASP A 614 -17.84 4.46 -38.75
CA ASP A 614 -17.36 3.26 -39.40
C ASP A 614 -16.57 3.75 -40.65
N ASP A 615 -15.30 3.43 -40.74
CA ASP A 615 -14.66 2.86 -41.94
C ASP A 615 -13.12 2.75 -41.85
N ARG A 616 -12.67 1.50 -41.99
CA ARG A 616 -11.51 1.02 -42.79
C ARG A 616 -10.08 1.43 -42.40
N LYS A 617 -9.33 0.61 -41.85
CA LYS A 617 -8.37 -0.36 -42.45
C LYS A 617 -7.56 -1.09 -41.36
#